data_b0d78c325115386635196b7a74c7c81e
#
_entry.id   b0d78c325115386635196b7a74c7c81e
#
_cell.length_a   1.000
_cell.length_b   1.000
_cell.length_c   1.000
_cell.angle_alpha   90.00
_cell.angle_beta   90.00
_cell.angle_gamma   90.00
#
_symmetry.space_group_name_H-M   'P 1'
#
loop_
_entity.id
_entity.type
_entity.pdbx_description
1 polymer ?
#
loop_
_entity_poly.entity_id
_entity_poly.type
_entity_poly.pdbx_seq_one_letter_code
_entity_poly.pdbx_strand_id
1 'polypeptide(L)'
;MRTVLLTLFFILFAFPVYALELLMAHNPSCHICQQFIEEVAVDYNNSEVAKKLPLIVINVYEQPEWFKEAYRIGKIKPIRGVPTFIVWNGSYEGGHEIARLVGYHNKERFYSRVKGMLSIED
;
A
#
# COMPACT_ATOMS: atom_id res chain seq x y z
N MET A 1 49.98 -0.39 30.53
CA MET A 1 48.92 0.46 29.96
C MET A 1 47.97 -0.39 29.18
N ARG A 2 46.81 -0.55 29.70
CA ARG A 2 45.74 -1.31 29.01
C ARG A 2 44.84 -0.35 28.32
N THR A 3 44.92 -0.30 27.01
CA THR A 3 43.92 0.34 26.19
C THR A 3 42.65 -0.54 26.20
N VAL A 4 41.66 -0.13 26.94
CA VAL A 4 40.34 -0.74 26.84
C VAL A 4 39.76 -0.26 25.54
N LEU A 5 39.88 -1.09 24.51
CA LEU A 5 39.09 -0.92 23.28
C LEU A 5 37.65 -1.21 23.66
N LEU A 6 36.93 -0.16 24.00
CA LEU A 6 35.46 -0.18 23.97
C LEU A 6 35.08 -0.30 22.51
N THR A 7 35.03 -1.54 22.03
CA THR A 7 34.33 -1.85 20.80
C THR A 7 32.86 -1.58 21.11
N LEU A 8 32.44 -0.37 20.75
CA LEU A 8 31.03 -0.04 20.72
C LEU A 8 30.39 -0.93 19.68
N PHE A 9 29.85 -2.05 20.13
CA PHE A 9 29.10 -2.93 19.30
C PHE A 9 27.79 -2.22 18.97
N PHE A 10 27.79 -1.49 17.86
CA PHE A 10 26.53 -1.01 17.27
C PHE A 10 25.79 -2.23 16.77
N ILE A 11 24.94 -2.78 17.63
CA ILE A 11 23.97 -3.76 17.18
C ILE A 11 22.95 -2.99 16.34
N LEU A 12 23.16 -2.99 15.05
CA LEU A 12 22.15 -2.58 14.09
C LEU A 12 21.02 -3.60 14.18
N PHE A 13 20.02 -3.24 15.01
CA PHE A 13 18.75 -3.95 14.96
C PHE A 13 18.06 -3.55 13.66
N ALA A 14 18.26 -4.36 12.62
CA ALA A 14 17.43 -4.29 11.44
C ALA A 14 16.03 -4.78 11.85
N PHE A 15 15.17 -3.87 12.25
CA PHE A 15 13.76 -4.17 12.39
C PHE A 15 13.20 -4.50 11.01
N PRO A 16 12.46 -5.63 10.86
CA PRO A 16 11.75 -5.86 9.62
C PRO A 16 10.78 -4.71 9.41
N VAL A 17 11.09 -3.84 8.45
CA VAL A 17 10.18 -2.80 8.02
C VAL A 17 9.10 -3.49 7.19
N TYR A 18 7.92 -3.68 7.78
CA TYR A 18 6.77 -4.13 7.01
C TYR A 18 6.36 -2.98 6.09
N ALA A 19 6.78 -3.06 4.84
CA ALA A 19 6.40 -2.08 3.84
C ALA A 19 5.00 -2.41 3.32
N LEU A 20 3.98 -2.02 4.09
CA LEU A 20 2.61 -2.05 3.61
C LEU A 20 2.38 -0.83 2.73
N GLU A 21 1.66 -1.03 1.65
CA GLU A 21 1.30 0.01 0.71
C GLU A 21 -0.16 -0.16 0.32
N LEU A 22 -0.82 0.96 0.02
CA LEU A 22 -2.18 0.94 -0.53
C LEU A 22 -2.08 1.16 -2.03
N LEU A 23 -2.36 0.12 -2.79
CA LEU A 23 -2.38 0.20 -4.24
C LEU A 23 -3.79 0.60 -4.67
N MET A 24 -3.89 1.66 -5.48
CA MET A 24 -5.15 2.04 -6.10
C MET A 24 -5.10 1.69 -7.58
N ALA A 25 -5.82 0.65 -7.96
CA ALA A 25 -5.98 0.31 -9.37
C ALA A 25 -7.07 1.21 -9.97
N HIS A 26 -6.71 1.95 -11.00
CA HIS A 26 -7.63 2.85 -11.70
C HIS A 26 -7.37 2.84 -13.20
N ASN A 27 -8.27 3.48 -13.95
CA ASN A 27 -8.00 3.84 -15.34
C ASN A 27 -8.39 5.30 -15.59
N PRO A 28 -7.84 5.93 -16.65
CA PRO A 28 -8.11 7.35 -16.94
C PRO A 28 -9.57 7.68 -17.24
N SER A 29 -10.36 6.71 -17.68
CA SER A 29 -11.77 6.88 -18.03
C SER A 29 -12.71 6.67 -16.84
N CYS A 30 -12.18 6.29 -15.70
CA CYS A 30 -12.97 5.98 -14.51
C CYS A 30 -13.36 7.26 -13.78
N HIS A 31 -14.62 7.62 -13.87
CA HIS A 31 -15.16 8.84 -13.21
C HIS A 31 -15.05 8.78 -11.69
N ILE A 32 -15.38 7.64 -11.10
CA ILE A 32 -15.31 7.43 -9.65
C ILE A 32 -13.85 7.46 -9.17
N CYS A 33 -12.92 6.98 -9.98
CA CYS A 33 -11.49 7.07 -9.69
C CYS A 33 -11.04 8.53 -9.61
N GLN A 34 -11.48 9.36 -10.54
CA GLN A 34 -11.18 10.79 -10.54
C GLN A 34 -11.75 11.49 -9.32
N GLN A 35 -12.97 11.12 -8.93
CA GLN A 35 -13.59 11.63 -7.71
C GLN A 35 -12.73 11.33 -6.47
N PHE A 36 -12.25 10.10 -6.35
CA PHE A 36 -11.34 9.73 -5.27
C PHE A 36 -10.05 10.58 -5.29
N ILE A 37 -9.46 10.74 -6.46
CA ILE A 37 -8.23 11.52 -6.61
C ILE A 37 -8.45 12.96 -6.13
N GLU A 38 -9.55 13.57 -6.50
CA GLU A 38 -9.88 14.95 -6.10
C GLU A 38 -10.23 15.09 -4.62
N GLU A 39 -10.95 14.14 -4.06
CA GLU A 39 -11.46 14.22 -2.69
C GLU A 39 -10.48 13.68 -1.65
N VAL A 40 -9.69 12.69 -1.98
CA VAL A 40 -8.83 11.97 -1.02
C VAL A 40 -7.36 12.05 -1.38
N ALA A 41 -6.98 11.66 -2.59
CA ALA A 41 -5.57 11.51 -2.96
C ALA A 41 -4.78 12.81 -2.79
N VAL A 42 -5.39 13.95 -3.03
CA VAL A 42 -4.74 15.27 -2.97
C VAL A 42 -4.15 15.58 -1.58
N ASP A 43 -4.74 15.06 -0.51
CA ASP A 43 -4.27 15.30 0.85
C ASP A 43 -4.05 14.01 1.66
N TYR A 44 -4.12 12.85 1.00
CA TYR A 44 -3.96 11.55 1.64
C TYR A 44 -2.66 11.45 2.42
N ASN A 45 -1.54 11.97 1.88
CA ASN A 45 -0.23 11.90 2.51
C ASN A 45 -0.16 12.65 3.86
N ASN A 46 -1.09 13.56 4.12
CA ASN A 46 -1.20 14.27 5.38
C ASN A 46 -2.02 13.49 6.44
N SER A 47 -2.59 12.36 6.06
CA SER A 47 -3.39 11.54 6.98
C SER A 47 -2.53 10.63 7.85
N GLU A 48 -3.04 10.24 9.01
CA GLU A 48 -2.37 9.27 9.89
C GLU A 48 -2.26 7.89 9.23
N VAL A 49 -3.26 7.52 8.42
CA VAL A 49 -3.26 6.25 7.70
C VAL A 49 -2.09 6.17 6.72
N ALA A 50 -1.77 7.28 6.06
CA ALA A 50 -0.69 7.33 5.07
C ALA A 50 0.69 7.00 5.66
N LYS A 51 0.90 7.26 6.93
CA LYS A 51 2.15 6.94 7.62
C LYS A 51 2.41 5.43 7.66
N LYS A 52 1.34 4.64 7.78
CA LYS A 52 1.40 3.18 7.79
C LYS A 52 1.16 2.57 6.43
N LEU A 53 0.49 3.31 5.55
CA LEU A 53 -0.05 2.77 4.30
C LEU A 53 0.06 3.84 3.20
N PRO A 54 1.27 4.09 2.69
CA PRO A 54 1.45 5.03 1.57
C PRO A 54 0.63 4.61 0.36
N LEU A 55 0.08 5.59 -0.36
CA LEU A 55 -0.74 5.35 -1.55
C LEU A 55 0.14 5.26 -2.81
N ILE A 56 -0.06 4.20 -3.57
CA ILE A 56 0.51 4.04 -4.90
C ILE A 56 -0.64 3.91 -5.90
N VAL A 57 -0.69 4.82 -6.85
CA VAL A 57 -1.72 4.85 -7.88
C VAL A 57 -1.21 4.06 -9.10
N ILE A 58 -1.98 3.06 -9.52
CA ILE A 58 -1.62 2.18 -10.63
C ILE A 58 -2.66 2.31 -11.73
N ASN A 59 -2.23 2.76 -12.90
CA ASN A 59 -3.04 2.74 -14.11
C ASN A 59 -3.06 1.30 -14.64
N VAL A 60 -4.23 0.69 -14.72
CA VAL A 60 -4.37 -0.71 -15.16
C VAL A 60 -3.97 -0.92 -16.62
N TYR A 61 -3.89 0.13 -17.41
CA TYR A 61 -3.42 0.07 -18.79
C TYR A 61 -1.91 0.27 -18.94
N GLU A 62 -1.25 0.77 -17.89
CA GLU A 62 0.19 1.04 -17.86
C GLU A 62 0.80 0.50 -16.58
N GLN A 63 0.63 -0.78 -16.36
CA GLN A 63 1.07 -1.43 -15.11
C GLN A 63 2.59 -1.51 -15.02
N PRO A 64 3.17 -1.22 -13.83
CA PRO A 64 4.58 -1.51 -13.57
C PRO A 64 4.87 -3.01 -13.71
N GLU A 65 6.10 -3.35 -14.08
CA GLU A 65 6.50 -4.74 -14.29
C GLU A 65 6.29 -5.62 -13.04
N TRP A 66 6.61 -5.08 -11.86
CA TRP A 66 6.42 -5.82 -10.61
C TRP A 66 4.93 -6.14 -10.35
N PHE A 67 4.03 -5.23 -10.74
CA PHE A 67 2.58 -5.44 -10.60
C PHE A 67 2.09 -6.51 -11.59
N LYS A 68 2.54 -6.45 -12.82
CA LYS A 68 2.22 -7.48 -13.84
C LYS A 68 2.67 -8.84 -13.38
N GLU A 69 3.87 -8.94 -12.83
CA GLU A 69 4.42 -10.21 -12.35
C GLU A 69 3.62 -10.74 -11.14
N ALA A 70 3.32 -9.88 -10.16
CA ALA A 70 2.52 -10.25 -9.00
C ALA A 70 1.13 -10.75 -9.41
N TYR A 71 0.54 -10.09 -10.39
CA TYR A 71 -0.76 -10.48 -10.94
C TYR A 71 -0.66 -11.84 -11.66
N ARG A 72 0.38 -12.03 -12.46
CA ARG A 72 0.60 -13.27 -13.23
C ARG A 72 0.77 -14.49 -12.32
N ILE A 73 1.48 -14.35 -11.22
CA ILE A 73 1.76 -15.47 -10.29
C ILE A 73 0.70 -15.61 -9.19
N GLY A 74 -0.37 -14.82 -9.24
CA GLY A 74 -1.50 -14.94 -8.31
C GLY A 74 -1.28 -14.29 -6.94
N LYS A 75 -0.29 -13.43 -6.79
CA LYS A 75 -0.06 -12.66 -5.55
C LYS A 75 -1.01 -11.48 -5.41
N ILE A 76 -1.55 -11.02 -6.51
CA ILE A 76 -2.65 -10.06 -6.60
C ILE A 76 -3.81 -10.78 -7.29
N LYS A 77 -4.96 -10.78 -6.63
CA LYS A 77 -6.18 -11.37 -7.19
C LYS A 77 -6.66 -10.56 -8.40
N PRO A 78 -7.42 -11.17 -9.31
CA PRO A 78 -7.96 -10.46 -10.47
C PRO A 78 -8.69 -9.19 -10.08
N ILE A 79 -8.42 -8.11 -10.83
CA ILE A 79 -9.09 -6.83 -10.66
C ILE A 79 -10.28 -6.82 -11.60
N ARG A 80 -11.49 -6.80 -11.02
CA ARG A 80 -12.76 -6.90 -11.76
C ARG A 80 -13.46 -5.56 -11.95
N GLY A 81 -12.95 -4.53 -11.35
CA GLY A 81 -13.50 -3.18 -11.45
C GLY A 81 -12.56 -2.16 -10.86
N VAL A 82 -12.77 -0.90 -11.18
CA VAL A 82 -11.99 0.22 -10.68
C VAL A 82 -12.92 1.26 -10.07
N PRO A 83 -12.48 1.99 -9.02
CA PRO A 83 -11.22 1.79 -8.32
C PRO A 83 -11.22 0.54 -7.45
N THR A 84 -10.10 -0.15 -7.36
CA THR A 84 -9.85 -1.22 -6.40
C THR A 84 -8.64 -0.83 -5.56
N PHE A 85 -8.80 -0.87 -4.25
CA PHE A 85 -7.74 -0.53 -3.30
C PHE A 85 -7.24 -1.82 -2.67
N ILE A 86 -5.93 -2.06 -2.76
CA ILE A 86 -5.31 -3.29 -2.31
C ILE A 86 -4.27 -2.96 -1.25
N VAL A 87 -4.42 -3.53 -0.06
CA VAL A 87 -3.35 -3.50 0.94
C VAL A 87 -2.32 -4.54 0.52
N TRP A 88 -1.14 -4.05 0.18
CA TRP A 88 -0.05 -4.82 -0.39
C TRP A 88 1.10 -4.91 0.59
N ASN A 89 1.56 -6.14 0.85
CA ASN A 89 2.77 -6.36 1.61
C ASN A 89 3.93 -6.65 0.66
N GLY A 90 4.79 -5.65 0.45
CA GLY A 90 5.94 -5.74 -0.44
C GLY A 90 7.26 -6.01 0.28
N SER A 91 7.24 -6.31 1.58
CA SER A 91 8.46 -6.47 2.40
C SER A 91 9.30 -7.66 2.02
N TYR A 92 8.70 -8.65 1.41
CA TYR A 92 9.36 -9.89 1.03
C TYR A 92 9.41 -10.04 -0.47
N GLU A 93 10.45 -10.70 -0.94
CA GLU A 93 10.50 -11.16 -2.32
C GLU A 93 9.21 -11.91 -2.64
N GLY A 94 8.48 -11.43 -3.63
CA GLY A 94 7.17 -11.96 -3.98
C GLY A 94 6.02 -11.50 -3.08
N GLY A 95 5.98 -10.22 -2.68
CA GLY A 95 4.89 -9.64 -1.89
C GLY A 95 3.50 -10.14 -2.26
N HIS A 96 2.51 -9.90 -1.43
CA HIS A 96 1.17 -10.44 -1.63
C HIS A 96 0.08 -9.46 -1.16
N GLU A 97 -1.11 -9.63 -1.71
CA GLU A 97 -2.31 -8.91 -1.30
C GLU A 97 -2.79 -9.42 0.06
N ILE A 98 -3.05 -8.48 0.97
CA ILE A 98 -3.55 -8.80 2.31
C ILE A 98 -5.06 -8.57 2.40
N ALA A 99 -5.54 -7.46 1.84
CA ALA A 99 -6.94 -7.08 1.89
C ALA A 99 -7.26 -6.20 0.69
N ARG A 100 -8.55 -6.06 0.37
CA ARG A 100 -8.97 -5.14 -0.69
C ARG A 100 -10.31 -4.49 -0.39
N LEU A 101 -10.47 -3.32 -0.96
CA LEU A 101 -11.70 -2.57 -0.98
C LEU A 101 -12.02 -2.24 -2.43
N VAL A 102 -13.20 -2.61 -2.88
CA VAL A 102 -13.66 -2.34 -4.25
C VAL A 102 -14.64 -1.18 -4.24
N GLY A 103 -14.39 -0.19 -5.08
CA GLY A 103 -15.24 0.98 -5.22
C GLY A 103 -14.90 2.11 -4.26
N TYR A 104 -15.53 3.25 -4.50
CA TYR A 104 -15.39 4.45 -3.69
C TYR A 104 -16.74 5.16 -3.60
N HIS A 105 -17.13 5.56 -2.41
CA HIS A 105 -18.38 6.30 -2.18
C HIS A 105 -18.10 7.72 -1.71
N ASN A 106 -17.40 7.86 -0.59
CA ASN A 106 -17.03 9.15 -0.02
C ASN A 106 -15.80 9.00 0.89
N LYS A 107 -15.25 10.14 1.27
CA LYS A 107 -14.00 10.23 2.06
C LYS A 107 -14.11 9.51 3.41
N GLU A 108 -15.19 9.76 4.16
CA GLU A 108 -15.36 9.17 5.50
C GLU A 108 -15.44 7.66 5.45
N ARG A 109 -16.21 7.13 4.52
CA ARG A 109 -16.37 5.69 4.34
C ARG A 109 -15.08 5.05 3.90
N PHE A 110 -14.33 5.70 3.01
CA PHE A 110 -13.03 5.21 2.56
C PHE A 110 -12.08 5.06 3.74
N TYR A 111 -11.87 6.10 4.53
CA TYR A 111 -10.96 6.04 5.68
C TYR A 111 -11.41 5.03 6.73
N SER A 112 -12.70 4.93 6.99
CA SER A 112 -13.24 3.93 7.91
C SER A 112 -12.92 2.52 7.46
N ARG A 113 -13.10 2.23 6.17
CA ARG A 113 -12.82 0.91 5.59
C ARG A 113 -11.32 0.59 5.59
N VAL A 114 -10.48 1.54 5.22
CA VAL A 114 -9.03 1.34 5.19
C VAL A 114 -8.49 1.11 6.59
N LYS A 115 -8.94 1.86 7.59
CA LYS A 115 -8.57 1.63 8.98
C LYS A 115 -8.98 0.23 9.45
N GLY A 116 -10.15 -0.24 9.03
CA GLY A 116 -10.59 -1.61 9.31
C GLY A 116 -9.68 -2.67 8.70
N MET A 117 -9.20 -2.44 7.48
CA MET A 117 -8.26 -3.34 6.83
C MET A 117 -6.91 -3.39 7.55
N LEU A 118 -6.43 -2.27 8.07
CA LEU A 118 -5.19 -2.21 8.85
C LEU A 118 -5.30 -2.97 10.18
N SER A 119 -6.46 -2.98 10.82
CA SER A 119 -6.65 -3.66 12.10
C SER A 119 -6.56 -5.18 11.98
N ILE A 120 -6.70 -5.73 10.80
CA ILE A 120 -6.56 -7.18 10.55
C ILE A 120 -5.09 -7.61 10.67
N GLU A 121 -4.15 -6.68 10.45
CA GLU A 121 -2.70 -6.95 10.52
C GLU A 121 -2.12 -6.81 11.94
N ASP A 122 -2.85 -6.19 12.83
CA ASP A 122 -2.45 -6.08 14.22
C ASP A 122 -2.84 -7.38 14.96
#